data_3d537bfdacbfd936b1c2933bdd2898d1
#
_entry.id   3d537bfdacbfd936b1c2933bdd2898d1
#
_cell.length_a   1.000
_cell.length_b   1.000
_cell.length_c   1.000
_cell.angle_alpha   90.00
_cell.angle_beta   90.00
_cell.angle_gamma   90.00
#
_symmetry.space_group_name_H-M   'P 1'
#
loop_
_entity.id
_entity.type
_entity.pdbx_description
1 polymer ?
#
loop_
_entity_poly.entity_id
_entity_poly.type
_entity_poly.pdbx_seq_one_letter_code
_entity_poly.pdbx_strand_id
1 'polypeptide(L)'
;FENAEVKECDYLIISDGVFSKSKSIMCKNEAKPKYNNTLAIRGILNKSPENTDSKNIALFLGSDYHHVIYPVNPNGDLNFIAIMKYQLSIEEQKNYSLFSDNSFIKKVLEKFPSKNKSFLDDLKELKIFPVFVSENFYKLQNNNIHFIGDAFFAFPPSFAQGASQSIEGAYDLFKSIENSTESNFFKNRVNKTKMVNIRSKFNQFAFHLSNPLTIFFRNIFLKRLVKNKKFLESYLGKVYRN
;
A
#
# COMPACT_ATOMS: atom_id res chain seq x y z
N PHE A 1 14.77 24.86 9.72
CA PHE A 1 14.47 24.84 8.27
C PHE A 1 15.74 25.13 7.48
N GLU A 2 15.76 24.80 6.18
CA GLU A 2 16.93 25.01 5.31
C GLU A 2 17.33 26.49 5.19
N ASN A 3 16.41 27.41 5.43
CA ASN A 3 16.63 28.86 5.49
C ASN A 3 17.09 29.37 6.86
N ALA A 4 17.53 28.50 7.75
CA ALA A 4 17.91 28.78 9.15
C ALA A 4 16.75 29.35 10.02
N GLU A 5 15.52 29.36 9.54
CA GLU A 5 14.35 29.78 10.32
C GLU A 5 14.05 28.74 11.42
N VAL A 6 13.80 29.19 12.63
CA VAL A 6 13.38 28.38 13.77
C VAL A 6 11.90 28.64 14.05
N LYS A 7 11.14 27.58 14.25
CA LYS A 7 9.73 27.64 14.69
C LYS A 7 9.61 26.87 16.00
N GLU A 8 8.88 27.43 16.93
CA GLU A 8 8.51 26.77 18.18
C GLU A 8 7.09 26.19 18.06
N CYS A 9 6.88 25.02 18.62
CA CYS A 9 5.57 24.36 18.64
C CYS A 9 5.48 23.41 19.85
N ASP A 10 4.27 23.18 20.33
CA ASP A 10 3.99 22.23 21.41
C ASP A 10 4.13 20.79 20.93
N TYR A 11 3.70 20.51 19.70
CA TYR A 11 3.77 19.20 19.08
C TYR A 11 4.34 19.27 17.67
N LEU A 12 5.18 18.29 17.33
CA LEU A 12 5.67 18.07 15.98
C LEU A 12 5.08 16.76 15.42
N ILE A 13 4.22 16.86 14.42
CA ILE A 13 3.59 15.71 13.77
C ILE A 13 4.20 15.50 12.40
N ILE A 14 4.84 14.35 12.21
CA ILE A 14 5.61 13.99 11.02
C ILE A 14 4.78 13.06 10.15
N SER A 15 4.45 13.50 8.94
CA SER A 15 3.64 12.78 7.95
C SER A 15 4.24 12.81 6.53
N ASP A 16 5.56 12.92 6.43
CA ASP A 16 6.32 13.11 5.20
C ASP A 16 6.58 11.82 4.40
N GLY A 17 5.78 10.77 4.69
CA GLY A 17 5.66 9.57 3.86
C GLY A 17 6.73 8.51 4.11
N VAL A 18 6.77 7.49 3.23
CA VAL A 18 7.65 6.32 3.38
C VAL A 18 9.14 6.67 3.35
N PHE A 19 9.52 7.70 2.59
CA PHE A 19 10.89 8.23 2.50
C PHE A 19 11.17 9.37 3.47
N SER A 20 10.47 9.43 4.59
CA SER A 20 10.56 10.46 5.61
C SER A 20 12.00 10.88 5.93
N LYS A 21 12.36 12.08 5.53
CA LYS A 21 13.65 12.70 5.90
C LYS A 21 13.70 13.01 7.39
N SER A 22 12.60 13.51 7.95
CA SER A 22 12.47 13.83 9.36
C SER A 22 12.69 12.58 10.23
N LYS A 23 12.06 11.44 9.86
CA LYS A 23 12.25 10.15 10.53
C LYS A 23 13.71 9.68 10.43
N SER A 24 14.32 9.79 9.25
CA SER A 24 15.72 9.40 9.05
C SER A 24 16.66 10.18 9.96
N ILE A 25 16.48 11.50 10.08
CA ILE A 25 17.28 12.36 10.96
C ILE A 25 17.08 11.97 12.42
N MET A 26 15.82 11.85 12.87
CA MET A 26 15.50 11.57 14.27
C MET A 26 15.88 10.15 14.72
N CYS A 27 15.89 9.20 13.80
CA CYS A 27 16.29 7.81 14.05
C CYS A 27 17.73 7.52 13.60
N LYS A 28 18.60 8.54 13.51
CA LYS A 28 20.04 8.42 13.21
C LYS A 28 20.33 7.59 11.93
N ASN A 29 19.53 7.78 10.89
CA ASN A 29 19.59 7.06 9.61
C ASN A 29 19.33 5.54 9.66
N GLU A 30 18.83 5.01 10.77
CA GLU A 30 18.47 3.60 10.88
C GLU A 30 17.10 3.27 10.22
N ALA A 31 16.23 4.27 10.12
CA ALA A 31 14.87 4.13 9.63
C ALA A 31 14.76 4.25 8.10
N LYS A 32 15.38 3.31 7.37
CA LYS A 32 15.30 3.28 5.90
C LYS A 32 14.17 2.38 5.41
N PRO A 33 13.39 2.79 4.39
CA PRO A 33 12.42 1.90 3.77
C PRO A 33 13.14 0.82 2.94
N LYS A 34 12.49 -0.35 2.82
CA LYS A 34 12.98 -1.47 2.05
C LYS A 34 12.13 -1.69 0.81
N TYR A 35 12.77 -1.97 -0.32
CA TYR A 35 12.06 -2.37 -1.52
C TYR A 35 11.36 -3.72 -1.30
N ASN A 36 10.05 -3.75 -1.61
CA ASN A 36 9.19 -4.91 -1.37
C ASN A 36 9.23 -5.96 -2.50
N ASN A 37 10.18 -5.85 -3.43
CA ASN A 37 10.27 -6.69 -4.62
C ASN A 37 8.99 -6.70 -5.45
N THR A 38 8.28 -5.58 -5.48
CA THR A 38 7.07 -5.38 -6.27
C THR A 38 7.02 -4.00 -6.89
N LEU A 39 6.44 -3.92 -8.10
CA LEU A 39 6.03 -2.67 -8.74
C LEU A 39 4.53 -2.48 -8.58
N ALA A 40 4.12 -1.24 -8.34
CA ALA A 40 2.75 -0.78 -8.47
C ALA A 40 2.59 -0.12 -9.85
N ILE A 41 1.62 -0.59 -10.62
CA ILE A 41 1.30 -0.10 -11.97
C ILE A 41 -0.08 0.50 -11.89
N ARG A 42 -0.23 1.78 -12.23
CA ARG A 42 -1.50 2.51 -12.16
C ARG A 42 -1.83 3.11 -13.51
N GLY A 43 -3.12 3.16 -13.80
CA GLY A 43 -3.64 3.83 -14.99
C GLY A 43 -5.16 4.01 -14.90
N ILE A 44 -5.71 4.69 -15.90
CA ILE A 44 -7.15 4.92 -16.04
C ILE A 44 -7.64 4.16 -17.27
N LEU A 45 -8.76 3.48 -17.14
CA LEU A 45 -9.51 2.83 -18.21
C LEU A 45 -10.82 3.56 -18.43
N ASN A 46 -11.16 3.83 -19.69
CA ASN A 46 -12.44 4.47 -20.06
C ASN A 46 -13.55 3.44 -20.32
N LYS A 47 -13.20 2.17 -20.39
CA LYS A 47 -14.14 1.06 -20.60
C LYS A 47 -13.82 -0.07 -19.64
N SER A 48 -14.89 -0.70 -19.14
CA SER A 48 -14.77 -1.90 -18.33
C SER A 48 -14.25 -3.06 -19.20
N PRO A 49 -13.22 -3.81 -18.75
CA PRO A 49 -12.86 -5.05 -19.39
C PRO A 49 -14.04 -6.02 -19.43
N GLU A 50 -14.05 -6.92 -20.42
CA GLU A 50 -15.06 -7.96 -20.53
C GLU A 50 -15.23 -8.73 -19.21
N ASN A 51 -16.46 -9.06 -18.87
CA ASN A 51 -16.84 -9.75 -17.63
C ASN A 51 -16.55 -8.97 -16.32
N THR A 52 -16.40 -7.65 -16.40
CA THR A 52 -16.21 -6.78 -15.22
C THR A 52 -17.44 -5.88 -15.06
N ASP A 53 -18.03 -5.88 -13.88
CA ASP A 53 -19.08 -4.91 -13.54
C ASP A 53 -18.42 -3.55 -13.25
N SER A 54 -18.72 -2.54 -14.07
CA SER A 54 -18.18 -1.19 -13.93
C SER A 54 -18.63 -0.45 -12.65
N LYS A 55 -19.58 -1.00 -11.89
CA LYS A 55 -20.08 -0.43 -10.65
C LYS A 55 -19.42 -0.98 -9.41
N ASN A 56 -18.67 -2.06 -9.52
CA ASN A 56 -18.08 -2.78 -8.41
C ASN A 56 -16.55 -2.75 -8.45
N ILE A 57 -15.93 -3.05 -7.29
CA ILE A 57 -14.50 -3.32 -7.20
C ILE A 57 -14.26 -4.74 -7.67
N ALA A 58 -13.45 -4.92 -8.70
CA ALA A 58 -13.05 -6.23 -9.21
C ALA A 58 -11.58 -6.49 -8.88
N LEU A 59 -11.31 -7.64 -8.22
CA LEU A 59 -9.97 -8.12 -7.91
C LEU A 59 -9.63 -9.32 -8.78
N PHE A 60 -8.55 -9.23 -9.53
CA PHE A 60 -8.02 -10.28 -10.38
C PHE A 60 -6.70 -10.80 -9.85
N LEU A 61 -6.58 -12.13 -9.75
CA LEU A 61 -5.41 -12.82 -9.22
C LEU A 61 -4.69 -13.55 -10.35
N GLY A 62 -3.41 -13.22 -10.51
CA GLY A 62 -2.51 -13.85 -11.49
C GLY A 62 -1.33 -14.56 -10.82
N SER A 63 -0.44 -15.13 -11.65
CA SER A 63 0.83 -15.65 -11.18
C SER A 63 1.79 -14.48 -10.95
N ASP A 64 2.25 -14.31 -9.71
CA ASP A 64 3.18 -13.25 -9.28
C ASP A 64 2.64 -11.80 -9.39
N TYR A 65 1.33 -11.63 -9.63
CA TYR A 65 0.68 -10.33 -9.61
C TYR A 65 -0.79 -10.43 -9.20
N HIS A 66 -1.36 -9.30 -8.80
CA HIS A 66 -2.81 -9.09 -8.77
C HIS A 66 -3.11 -7.69 -9.30
N HIS A 67 -4.32 -7.49 -9.80
CA HIS A 67 -4.79 -6.16 -10.13
C HIS A 67 -6.22 -5.92 -9.66
N VAL A 68 -6.54 -4.66 -9.44
CA VAL A 68 -7.85 -4.20 -8.99
C VAL A 68 -8.34 -3.14 -9.98
N ILE A 69 -9.61 -3.25 -10.35
CA ILE A 69 -10.30 -2.27 -11.18
C ILE A 69 -11.52 -1.79 -10.41
N TYR A 70 -11.73 -0.48 -10.35
CA TYR A 70 -12.90 0.11 -9.67
C TYR A 70 -13.25 1.48 -10.26
N PRO A 71 -14.54 1.90 -10.18
CA PRO A 71 -14.98 3.20 -10.67
C PRO A 71 -14.38 4.34 -9.84
N VAL A 72 -14.01 5.44 -10.51
CA VAL A 72 -13.46 6.64 -9.85
C VAL A 72 -14.33 7.87 -10.00
N ASN A 73 -15.23 7.89 -10.98
CA ASN A 73 -16.15 9.01 -11.20
C ASN A 73 -17.47 8.54 -11.84
N PRO A 74 -18.49 9.40 -11.84
CA PRO A 74 -19.79 9.10 -12.50
C PRO A 74 -19.70 8.96 -14.03
N ASN A 75 -18.63 9.45 -14.66
CA ASN A 75 -18.44 9.41 -16.12
C ASN A 75 -18.04 8.02 -16.64
N GLY A 76 -17.83 7.05 -15.73
CA GLY A 76 -17.51 5.68 -16.08
C GLY A 76 -16.01 5.38 -16.19
N ASP A 77 -15.14 6.32 -15.83
CA ASP A 77 -13.71 6.04 -15.75
C ASP A 77 -13.42 5.07 -14.60
N LEU A 78 -12.51 4.15 -14.86
CA LEU A 78 -12.10 3.12 -13.93
C LEU A 78 -10.62 3.28 -13.58
N ASN A 79 -10.31 3.22 -12.31
CA ASN A 79 -8.92 3.11 -11.87
C ASN A 79 -8.45 1.67 -12.05
N PHE A 80 -7.30 1.50 -12.65
CA PHE A 80 -6.54 0.26 -12.71
C PHE A 80 -5.34 0.38 -11.79
N ILE A 81 -5.14 -0.58 -10.91
CA ILE A 81 -3.92 -0.73 -10.13
C ILE A 81 -3.49 -2.19 -10.10
N ALA A 82 -2.28 -2.48 -10.50
CA ALA A 82 -1.67 -3.79 -10.36
C ALA A 82 -0.45 -3.74 -9.44
N ILE A 83 -0.28 -4.79 -8.65
CA ILE A 83 0.92 -5.04 -7.86
C ILE A 83 1.55 -6.31 -8.43
N MET A 84 2.77 -6.18 -8.94
CA MET A 84 3.48 -7.25 -9.63
C MET A 84 4.83 -7.50 -8.98
N LYS A 85 5.20 -8.77 -8.77
CA LYS A 85 6.57 -9.14 -8.39
C LYS A 85 7.55 -8.69 -9.45
N TYR A 86 8.57 -7.96 -9.03
CA TYR A 86 9.63 -7.49 -9.91
C TYR A 86 10.91 -7.27 -9.11
N GLN A 87 12.02 -7.81 -9.59
CA GLN A 87 13.33 -7.60 -8.99
C GLN A 87 13.97 -6.38 -9.62
N LEU A 88 14.41 -5.46 -8.78
CA LEU A 88 15.19 -4.29 -9.18
C LEU A 88 16.57 -4.38 -8.53
N SER A 89 17.62 -4.02 -9.25
CA SER A 89 18.94 -3.79 -8.68
C SER A 89 18.91 -2.59 -7.72
N ILE A 90 19.95 -2.43 -6.90
CA ILE A 90 20.06 -1.28 -5.98
C ILE A 90 20.13 0.04 -6.76
N GLU A 91 20.77 0.03 -7.93
CA GLU A 91 20.88 1.17 -8.84
C GLU A 91 19.51 1.54 -9.44
N GLU A 92 18.77 0.53 -9.93
CA GLU A 92 17.43 0.71 -10.49
C GLU A 92 16.45 1.26 -9.46
N GLN A 93 16.52 0.81 -8.18
CA GLN A 93 15.69 1.32 -7.10
C GLN A 93 15.87 2.82 -6.84
N LYS A 94 17.05 3.37 -7.14
CA LYS A 94 17.40 4.78 -6.96
C LYS A 94 17.16 5.62 -8.22
N ASN A 95 16.98 4.99 -9.36
CA ASN A 95 16.79 5.65 -10.63
C ASN A 95 15.30 5.93 -10.90
N TYR A 96 14.80 7.06 -10.41
CA TYR A 96 13.39 7.42 -10.58
C TYR A 96 12.98 7.64 -12.05
N SER A 97 13.91 8.04 -12.92
CA SER A 97 13.63 8.25 -14.36
C SER A 97 13.32 6.93 -15.09
N LEU A 98 13.83 5.80 -14.57
CA LEU A 98 13.57 4.47 -15.12
C LEU A 98 12.05 4.17 -15.18
N PHE A 99 11.30 4.58 -14.16
CA PHE A 99 9.87 4.28 -14.05
C PHE A 99 8.99 5.13 -14.99
N SER A 100 9.58 6.09 -15.68
CA SER A 100 8.96 6.89 -16.76
C SER A 100 9.52 6.54 -18.13
N ASP A 101 10.49 5.63 -18.22
CA ASP A 101 11.08 5.18 -19.49
C ASP A 101 10.15 4.23 -20.23
N ASN A 102 9.83 4.53 -21.48
CA ASN A 102 8.89 3.75 -22.29
C ASN A 102 9.34 2.31 -22.53
N SER A 103 10.65 2.07 -22.65
CA SER A 103 11.19 0.73 -22.86
C SER A 103 11.04 -0.13 -21.63
N PHE A 104 11.28 0.45 -20.45
CA PHE A 104 11.08 -0.19 -19.17
C PHE A 104 9.58 -0.48 -18.91
N ILE A 105 8.71 0.49 -19.16
CA ILE A 105 7.25 0.34 -19.04
C ILE A 105 6.78 -0.83 -19.92
N LYS A 106 7.17 -0.86 -21.18
CA LYS A 106 6.83 -1.95 -22.11
C LYS A 106 7.30 -3.30 -21.59
N LYS A 107 8.55 -3.42 -21.13
CA LYS A 107 9.11 -4.64 -20.54
C LYS A 107 8.33 -5.13 -19.33
N VAL A 108 7.83 -4.21 -18.49
CA VAL A 108 6.99 -4.55 -17.33
C VAL A 108 5.62 -5.05 -17.78
N LEU A 109 4.97 -4.35 -18.73
CA LEU A 109 3.66 -4.73 -19.25
C LEU A 109 3.68 -6.07 -20.01
N GLU A 110 4.76 -6.42 -20.66
CA GLU A 110 4.95 -7.71 -21.35
C GLU A 110 4.87 -8.92 -20.40
N LYS A 111 5.09 -8.72 -19.09
CA LYS A 111 4.93 -9.79 -18.07
C LYS A 111 3.47 -10.17 -17.78
N PHE A 112 2.51 -9.34 -18.18
CA PHE A 112 1.11 -9.72 -18.08
C PHE A 112 0.74 -10.78 -19.12
N PRO A 113 -0.17 -11.73 -18.78
CA PRO A 113 -0.68 -12.68 -19.75
C PRO A 113 -1.31 -12.01 -20.96
N SER A 114 -1.20 -12.64 -22.14
CA SER A 114 -1.72 -12.11 -23.40
C SER A 114 -3.21 -11.75 -23.39
N LYS A 115 -4.01 -12.49 -22.60
CA LYS A 115 -5.44 -12.19 -22.40
C LYS A 115 -5.73 -10.82 -21.74
N ASN A 116 -4.73 -10.23 -21.09
CA ASN A 116 -4.87 -8.92 -20.43
C ASN A 116 -4.33 -7.79 -21.32
N LYS A 117 -3.65 -8.10 -22.43
CA LYS A 117 -2.98 -7.07 -23.24
C LYS A 117 -3.97 -6.10 -23.88
N SER A 118 -5.12 -6.56 -24.33
CA SER A 118 -6.12 -5.71 -25.00
C SER A 118 -6.55 -4.50 -24.14
N PHE A 119 -6.74 -4.69 -22.84
CA PHE A 119 -7.12 -3.56 -21.98
C PHE A 119 -5.92 -2.80 -21.43
N LEU A 120 -4.72 -3.40 -21.40
CA LEU A 120 -3.49 -2.70 -21.00
C LEU A 120 -3.08 -1.66 -22.02
N ASP A 121 -3.33 -1.91 -23.32
CA ASP A 121 -3.08 -0.97 -24.40
C ASP A 121 -4.03 0.25 -24.34
N ASP A 122 -5.20 0.10 -23.70
CA ASP A 122 -6.18 1.16 -23.49
C ASP A 122 -5.91 2.01 -22.23
N LEU A 123 -4.89 1.66 -21.42
CA LEU A 123 -4.55 2.39 -20.20
C LEU A 123 -4.02 3.80 -20.53
N LYS A 124 -4.70 4.80 -19.95
CA LYS A 124 -4.26 6.19 -19.95
C LYS A 124 -3.54 6.53 -18.64
N GLU A 125 -2.75 7.59 -18.66
CA GLU A 125 -2.02 8.09 -17.49
C GLU A 125 -1.21 7.01 -16.75
N LEU A 126 -0.64 6.10 -17.54
CA LEU A 126 0.11 4.97 -17.00
C LEU A 126 1.33 5.45 -16.21
N LYS A 127 1.44 4.97 -14.97
CA LYS A 127 2.55 5.24 -14.06
C LYS A 127 2.99 3.96 -13.38
N ILE A 128 4.30 3.79 -13.23
CA ILE A 128 4.91 2.68 -12.50
C ILE A 128 5.68 3.22 -11.30
N PHE A 129 5.56 2.55 -10.17
CA PHE A 129 6.24 2.92 -8.92
C PHE A 129 6.84 1.68 -8.27
N PRO A 130 8.09 1.73 -7.78
CA PRO A 130 8.60 0.72 -6.89
C PRO A 130 7.90 0.82 -5.53
N VAL A 131 7.48 -0.32 -4.99
CA VAL A 131 6.83 -0.36 -3.68
C VAL A 131 7.88 -0.49 -2.58
N PHE A 132 7.90 0.48 -1.68
CA PHE A 132 8.75 0.46 -0.48
C PHE A 132 7.90 0.27 0.78
N VAL A 133 8.45 -0.43 1.75
CA VAL A 133 7.77 -0.75 3.03
C VAL A 133 8.71 -0.50 4.20
N SER A 134 8.12 -0.31 5.39
CA SER A 134 8.87 -0.24 6.63
C SER A 134 9.18 -1.65 7.18
N GLU A 135 10.34 -1.82 7.80
CA GLU A 135 10.70 -3.06 8.50
C GLU A 135 10.46 -2.95 10.00
N ASN A 136 10.76 -1.79 10.60
CA ASN A 136 10.73 -1.58 12.03
C ASN A 136 9.85 -0.39 12.43
N PHE A 137 9.38 -0.42 13.68
CA PHE A 137 8.74 0.70 14.35
C PHE A 137 9.78 1.47 15.14
N TYR A 138 9.70 2.78 15.12
CA TYR A 138 10.63 3.67 15.82
C TYR A 138 9.86 4.53 16.81
N LYS A 139 10.17 4.38 18.10
CA LYS A 139 9.65 5.23 19.17
C LYS A 139 10.68 6.33 19.46
N LEU A 140 10.23 7.58 19.45
CA LEU A 140 11.05 8.70 19.90
C LEU A 140 10.96 8.85 21.43
N GLN A 141 12.02 9.39 22.02
CA GLN A 141 12.05 9.66 23.46
C GLN A 141 11.18 10.87 23.83
N ASN A 142 11.10 11.86 22.94
CA ASN A 142 10.27 13.04 23.13
C ASN A 142 8.79 12.68 22.85
N ASN A 143 7.94 12.84 23.86
CA ASN A 143 6.51 12.53 23.77
C ASN A 143 5.71 13.56 22.95
N ASN A 144 6.30 14.69 22.59
CA ASN A 144 5.66 15.72 21.77
C ASN A 144 5.97 15.57 20.27
N ILE A 145 6.71 14.52 19.88
CA ILE A 145 7.04 14.25 18.48
C ILE A 145 6.44 12.92 18.06
N HIS A 146 5.59 12.96 17.05
CA HIS A 146 4.86 11.77 16.60
C HIS A 146 4.98 11.56 15.10
N PHE A 147 5.14 10.30 14.67
CA PHE A 147 4.99 9.89 13.29
C PHE A 147 3.55 9.42 13.04
N ILE A 148 3.00 9.75 11.86
CA ILE A 148 1.71 9.23 11.38
C ILE A 148 1.81 8.79 9.91
N GLY A 149 0.82 8.06 9.43
CA GLY A 149 0.78 7.56 8.05
C GLY A 149 1.97 6.68 7.69
N ASP A 150 2.45 6.78 6.46
CA ASP A 150 3.59 5.98 5.98
C ASP A 150 4.92 6.40 6.64
N ALA A 151 5.02 7.61 7.20
CA ALA A 151 6.14 8.00 8.05
C ALA A 151 6.16 7.19 9.35
N PHE A 152 5.00 6.81 9.90
CA PHE A 152 4.93 5.88 11.03
C PHE A 152 5.32 4.47 10.59
N PHE A 153 4.59 3.90 9.60
CA PHE A 153 4.85 2.57 9.08
C PHE A 153 4.17 2.34 7.74
N ALA A 154 4.94 2.16 6.67
CA ALA A 154 4.45 1.76 5.35
C ALA A 154 4.41 0.23 5.25
N PHE A 155 3.30 -0.33 4.76
CA PHE A 155 3.09 -1.76 4.56
C PHE A 155 2.68 -2.08 3.10
N PRO A 156 2.78 -3.35 2.66
CA PRO A 156 2.40 -3.71 1.29
C PRO A 156 0.96 -3.31 0.96
N PRO A 157 0.68 -2.83 -0.26
CA PRO A 157 -0.63 -2.28 -0.62
C PRO A 157 -1.74 -3.33 -0.81
N SER A 158 -1.42 -4.64 -0.68
CA SER A 158 -2.32 -5.76 -0.99
C SER A 158 -3.53 -5.91 -0.05
N PHE A 159 -3.70 -5.02 0.92
CA PHE A 159 -4.87 -4.95 1.78
C PHE A 159 -5.62 -3.60 1.66
N ALA A 160 -5.17 -2.72 0.76
CA ALA A 160 -5.76 -1.40 0.47
C ALA A 160 -5.99 -0.51 1.72
N GLN A 161 -5.12 -0.59 2.73
CA GLN A 161 -5.30 0.08 4.02
C GLN A 161 -4.45 1.35 4.20
N GLY A 162 -3.59 1.73 3.24
CA GLY A 162 -2.65 2.86 3.40
C GLY A 162 -3.34 4.15 3.84
N ALA A 163 -4.27 4.64 3.04
CA ALA A 163 -5.00 5.88 3.32
C ALA A 163 -5.85 5.77 4.59
N SER A 164 -6.62 4.68 4.76
CA SER A 164 -7.46 4.46 5.95
C SER A 164 -6.64 4.48 7.23
N GLN A 165 -5.48 3.82 7.24
CA GLN A 165 -4.60 3.78 8.40
C GLN A 165 -3.90 5.12 8.67
N SER A 166 -3.66 5.94 7.65
CA SER A 166 -3.14 7.29 7.83
C SER A 166 -4.17 8.20 8.50
N ILE A 167 -5.43 8.17 8.02
CA ILE A 167 -6.55 8.94 8.59
C ILE A 167 -6.84 8.49 10.02
N GLU A 168 -6.97 7.18 10.26
CA GLU A 168 -7.19 6.61 11.59
C GLU A 168 -6.06 6.99 12.54
N GLY A 169 -4.79 6.90 12.10
CA GLY A 169 -3.64 7.28 12.91
C GLY A 169 -3.61 8.75 13.30
N ALA A 170 -4.02 9.64 12.39
CA ALA A 170 -4.14 11.06 12.70
C ALA A 170 -5.26 11.33 13.74
N TYR A 171 -6.40 10.65 13.59
CA TYR A 171 -7.51 10.74 14.53
C TYR A 171 -7.16 10.19 15.91
N ASP A 172 -6.50 9.02 15.97
CA ASP A 172 -6.04 8.41 17.23
C ASP A 172 -5.05 9.32 17.96
N LEU A 173 -4.13 9.97 17.22
CA LEU A 173 -3.19 10.92 17.81
C LEU A 173 -3.92 12.15 18.36
N PHE A 174 -4.84 12.75 17.58
CA PHE A 174 -5.65 13.86 18.02
C PHE A 174 -6.39 13.54 19.32
N LYS A 175 -7.08 12.40 19.39
CA LYS A 175 -7.77 11.95 20.59
C LYS A 175 -6.83 11.68 21.77
N SER A 176 -5.62 11.18 21.50
CA SER A 176 -4.62 10.94 22.55
C SER A 176 -4.13 12.26 23.16
N ILE A 177 -3.93 13.29 22.36
CA ILE A 177 -3.53 14.64 22.82
C ILE A 177 -4.68 15.28 23.60
N GLU A 178 -5.91 15.25 23.05
CA GLU A 178 -7.11 15.80 23.71
C GLU A 178 -7.33 15.21 25.11
N ASN A 179 -7.04 13.93 25.30
CA ASN A 179 -7.24 13.22 26.57
C ASN A 179 -5.95 13.10 27.42
N SER A 180 -4.85 13.74 27.05
CA SER A 180 -3.54 13.65 27.72
C SER A 180 -3.04 12.20 27.88
N THR A 181 -3.22 11.38 26.82
CA THR A 181 -2.82 9.97 26.77
C THR A 181 -1.84 9.67 25.62
N GLU A 182 -1.18 10.68 25.08
CA GLU A 182 -0.25 10.58 23.95
C GLU A 182 0.90 9.60 24.21
N SER A 183 1.28 9.36 25.46
CA SER A 183 2.26 8.35 25.84
C SER A 183 1.85 6.91 25.43
N ASN A 184 0.53 6.65 25.32
CA ASN A 184 -0.02 5.37 24.90
C ASN A 184 -0.19 5.25 23.38
N PHE A 185 -0.21 6.37 22.65
CA PHE A 185 -0.44 6.42 21.21
C PHE A 185 0.46 5.44 20.46
N PHE A 186 1.77 5.50 20.69
CA PHE A 186 2.74 4.65 20.00
C PHE A 186 2.41 3.15 20.16
N LYS A 187 2.17 2.71 21.40
CA LYS A 187 1.87 1.30 21.72
C LYS A 187 0.59 0.83 21.02
N ASN A 188 -0.48 1.63 21.13
CA ASN A 188 -1.77 1.31 20.53
C ASN A 188 -1.65 1.25 18.99
N ARG A 189 -1.00 2.24 18.40
CA ARG A 189 -0.81 2.34 16.95
C ARG A 189 0.07 1.21 16.40
N VAL A 190 1.12 0.81 17.11
CA VAL A 190 1.96 -0.36 16.75
C VAL A 190 1.11 -1.62 16.69
N ASN A 191 0.25 -1.88 17.68
CA ASN A 191 -0.58 -3.09 17.71
C ASN A 191 -1.52 -3.14 16.50
N LYS A 192 -2.20 -2.03 16.20
CA LYS A 192 -3.09 -1.92 15.04
C LYS A 192 -2.34 -2.12 13.72
N THR A 193 -1.25 -1.40 13.55
CA THR A 193 -0.44 -1.44 12.32
C THR A 193 0.22 -2.80 12.09
N LYS A 194 0.68 -3.49 13.15
CA LYS A 194 1.18 -4.87 13.05
C LYS A 194 0.13 -5.81 12.48
N MET A 195 -1.12 -5.73 12.96
CA MET A 195 -2.22 -6.55 12.45
C MET A 195 -2.48 -6.29 10.96
N VAL A 196 -2.52 -5.02 10.56
CA VAL A 196 -2.70 -4.62 9.16
C VAL A 196 -1.54 -5.12 8.29
N ASN A 197 -0.30 -4.97 8.76
CA ASN A 197 0.90 -5.42 8.04
C ASN A 197 0.91 -6.94 7.83
N ILE A 198 0.56 -7.73 8.85
CA ILE A 198 0.47 -9.19 8.75
C ILE A 198 -0.56 -9.57 7.68
N ARG A 199 -1.74 -8.94 7.68
CA ARG A 199 -2.78 -9.20 6.67
C ARG A 199 -2.37 -8.76 5.27
N SER A 200 -1.71 -7.61 5.13
CA SER A 200 -1.17 -7.13 3.87
C SER A 200 -0.14 -8.10 3.28
N LYS A 201 0.79 -8.58 4.10
CA LYS A 201 1.79 -9.60 3.69
C LYS A 201 1.14 -10.92 3.32
N PHE A 202 0.17 -11.38 4.10
CA PHE A 202 -0.56 -12.62 3.82
C PHE A 202 -1.36 -12.51 2.51
N ASN A 203 -2.08 -11.40 2.30
CA ASN A 203 -2.79 -11.15 1.04
C ASN A 203 -1.82 -11.13 -0.13
N GLN A 204 -0.70 -10.40 -0.04
CA GLN A 204 0.29 -10.38 -1.09
C GLN A 204 0.81 -11.77 -1.42
N PHE A 205 1.14 -12.57 -0.42
CA PHE A 205 1.56 -13.96 -0.61
C PHE A 205 0.48 -14.78 -1.33
N ALA A 206 -0.76 -14.76 -0.82
CA ALA A 206 -1.87 -15.54 -1.37
C ALA A 206 -2.25 -15.09 -2.80
N PHE A 207 -2.22 -13.78 -3.07
CA PHE A 207 -2.56 -13.23 -4.38
C PHE A 207 -1.50 -13.52 -5.44
N HIS A 208 -0.24 -13.69 -5.03
CA HIS A 208 0.91 -13.88 -5.92
C HIS A 208 1.36 -15.36 -6.04
N LEU A 209 0.52 -16.31 -5.65
CA LEU A 209 0.81 -17.73 -5.86
C LEU A 209 0.92 -18.02 -7.36
N SER A 210 1.99 -18.72 -7.76
CA SER A 210 2.30 -19.04 -9.16
C SER A 210 2.27 -20.54 -9.47
N ASN A 211 2.39 -21.40 -8.47
CA ASN A 211 2.29 -22.84 -8.66
C ASN A 211 0.83 -23.27 -8.91
N PRO A 212 0.52 -24.05 -9.97
CA PRO A 212 -0.85 -24.44 -10.33
C PRO A 212 -1.63 -25.12 -9.20
N LEU A 213 -0.97 -25.98 -8.42
CA LEU A 213 -1.59 -26.70 -7.32
C LEU A 213 -1.99 -25.75 -6.18
N THR A 214 -1.11 -24.83 -5.80
CA THR A 214 -1.41 -23.85 -4.77
C THR A 214 -2.47 -22.83 -5.22
N ILE A 215 -2.48 -22.48 -6.51
CA ILE A 215 -3.54 -21.64 -7.12
C ILE A 215 -4.89 -22.35 -7.02
N PHE A 216 -4.96 -23.64 -7.34
CA PHE A 216 -6.19 -24.44 -7.25
C PHE A 216 -6.76 -24.41 -5.82
N PHE A 217 -5.94 -24.71 -4.81
CA PHE A 217 -6.38 -24.64 -3.41
C PHE A 217 -6.77 -23.23 -2.98
N ARG A 218 -5.98 -22.22 -3.32
CA ARG A 218 -6.32 -20.81 -3.05
C ARG A 218 -7.72 -20.48 -3.58
N ASN A 219 -8.03 -20.85 -4.81
CA ASN A 219 -9.29 -20.51 -5.45
C ASN A 219 -10.49 -21.21 -4.76
N ILE A 220 -10.32 -22.47 -4.32
CA ILE A 220 -11.34 -23.18 -3.54
C ILE A 220 -11.57 -22.47 -2.19
N PHE A 221 -10.48 -22.14 -1.48
CA PHE A 221 -10.57 -21.44 -0.19
C PHE A 221 -11.25 -20.08 -0.34
N LEU A 222 -10.83 -19.26 -1.29
CA LEU A 222 -11.41 -17.94 -1.52
C LEU A 222 -12.89 -18.02 -1.84
N LYS A 223 -13.34 -18.95 -2.71
CA LYS A 223 -14.75 -19.15 -3.01
C LYS A 223 -15.60 -19.45 -1.77
N ARG A 224 -15.04 -20.12 -0.77
CA ARG A 224 -15.72 -20.43 0.49
C ARG A 224 -15.66 -19.25 1.47
N LEU A 225 -14.47 -18.62 1.60
CA LEU A 225 -14.23 -17.54 2.56
C LEU A 225 -15.04 -16.28 2.26
N VAL A 226 -15.15 -15.90 0.98
CA VAL A 226 -15.93 -14.70 0.58
C VAL A 226 -17.43 -14.84 0.82
N LYS A 227 -17.94 -16.08 0.99
CA LYS A 227 -19.33 -16.36 1.34
C LYS A 227 -19.56 -16.44 2.85
N ASN A 228 -18.50 -16.50 3.64
CA ASN A 228 -18.59 -16.64 5.10
C ASN A 228 -18.61 -15.26 5.77
N LYS A 229 -19.79 -14.78 6.15
CA LYS A 229 -19.98 -13.48 6.84
C LYS A 229 -19.13 -13.34 8.10
N LYS A 230 -19.07 -14.38 8.94
CA LYS A 230 -18.25 -14.35 10.19
C LYS A 230 -16.77 -14.17 9.89
N PHE A 231 -16.28 -14.84 8.84
CA PHE A 231 -14.90 -14.64 8.39
C PHE A 231 -14.66 -13.21 7.92
N LEU A 232 -15.54 -12.68 7.05
CA LEU A 232 -15.42 -11.32 6.54
C LEU A 232 -15.45 -10.28 7.68
N GLU A 233 -16.39 -10.41 8.61
CA GLU A 233 -16.46 -9.55 9.80
C GLU A 233 -15.21 -9.66 10.67
N SER A 234 -14.68 -10.85 10.88
CA SER A 234 -13.45 -11.07 11.66
C SER A 234 -12.20 -10.58 10.92
N TYR A 235 -12.11 -10.79 9.63
CA TYR A 235 -10.92 -10.48 8.84
C TYR A 235 -10.89 -9.01 8.39
N LEU A 236 -11.99 -8.48 7.88
CA LEU A 236 -12.11 -7.10 7.45
C LEU A 236 -12.57 -6.19 8.60
N GLY A 237 -13.61 -6.59 9.32
CA GLY A 237 -14.25 -5.76 10.35
C GLY A 237 -13.32 -5.40 11.52
N LYS A 238 -12.42 -6.30 11.95
CA LYS A 238 -11.44 -5.98 13.00
C LYS A 238 -10.48 -4.85 12.65
N VAL A 239 -10.35 -4.49 11.37
CA VAL A 239 -9.51 -3.36 10.96
C VAL A 239 -10.17 -2.04 11.30
N TYR A 240 -11.51 -2.00 11.34
CA TYR A 240 -12.31 -0.80 11.56
C TYR A 240 -12.95 -0.73 12.96
N ARG A 241 -12.74 -1.75 13.78
CA ARG A 241 -13.20 -1.77 15.19
C ARG A 241 -12.01 -1.46 16.09
N ASN A 242 -12.20 -0.50 16.96
CA ASN A 242 -11.29 -0.21 18.08
C ASN A 242 -11.53 -1.21 19.20
#